data_80853c56899d746aba1bc3f38fe2f778
#
_entry.id   80853c56899d746aba1bc3f38fe2f778
#
_cell.length_a   1.000
_cell.length_b   1.000
_cell.length_c   1.000
_cell.angle_alpha   90.00
_cell.angle_beta   90.00
_cell.angle_gamma   90.00
#
_symmetry.space_group_name_H-M   'P 1'
#
loop_
_entity.id
_entity.type
_entity.pdbx_description
1 polymer ?
#
loop_
_entity_poly.entity_id
_entity_poly.type
_entity_poly.pdbx_seq_one_letter_code
_entity_poly.pdbx_strand_id
1 'polypeptide(L)'
;MEQYIEKDGKRLRLGYTTGSCAAAAAKAAAWMLLTGRRKETITLDTPKGIRLELAVREITMRADSVSCAIEKDSGDDPDVTKGTLIFASVRRTDEPGVHIDGGEGVGRVTKRGLDQPVGNAAINSVPRQMIRENVEEVMALTDFSGGLDVVISAPEGETLAKKTFNPRLGIVGGISILGTTGIVEPMSEAALVETIRVELRQRRAMGKEYALLTPGNYGSDFIRQNLNVDLNTAVQVSNFLGDALDICRALGFRGALLVGHVGKLVKTAGGMMNTHSKYGDCRMEILAAHAAAAGVDAEHIREILDCAACDDAVRILRECGRDAPALARVTERALFHLSHRADGMEVGLLMFSKEYGVLGQSENAPALLKKIMEE
;
A
#
# COMPACT_ATOMS: atom_id res chain seq x y z
N MET A 1 15.61 -16.37 -15.98
CA MET A 1 16.43 -16.74 -14.78
C MET A 1 15.53 -16.58 -13.58
N GLU A 2 15.30 -17.62 -12.79
CA GLU A 2 14.55 -17.52 -11.55
C GLU A 2 15.42 -16.82 -10.47
N GLN A 3 14.93 -15.70 -9.98
CA GLN A 3 15.59 -14.93 -8.92
C GLN A 3 14.83 -15.08 -7.62
N TYR A 4 15.56 -15.14 -6.53
CA TYR A 4 15.01 -15.36 -5.19
C TYR A 4 15.57 -14.33 -4.22
N ILE A 5 14.79 -14.05 -3.17
CA ILE A 5 15.21 -13.31 -1.98
C ILE A 5 15.07 -14.22 -0.76
N GLU A 6 15.89 -13.99 0.26
CA GLU A 6 15.72 -14.60 1.58
C GLU A 6 14.96 -13.63 2.48
N LYS A 7 13.83 -14.09 3.04
CA LYS A 7 13.00 -13.30 3.93
C LYS A 7 12.38 -14.19 5.02
N ASP A 8 12.55 -13.79 6.27
CA ASP A 8 12.05 -14.52 7.44
C ASP A 8 12.41 -16.03 7.42
N GLY A 9 13.66 -16.35 7.00
CA GLY A 9 14.20 -17.71 6.88
C GLY A 9 13.62 -18.52 5.71
N LYS A 10 12.88 -17.89 4.79
CA LYS A 10 12.32 -18.53 3.59
C LYS A 10 12.98 -17.96 2.34
N ARG A 11 13.27 -18.85 1.39
CA ARG A 11 13.69 -18.48 0.04
C ARG A 11 12.44 -18.27 -0.82
N LEU A 12 12.18 -17.01 -1.22
CA LEU A 12 11.00 -16.62 -1.97
C LEU A 12 11.37 -16.20 -3.38
N ARG A 13 10.62 -16.67 -4.38
CA ARG A 13 10.82 -16.36 -5.79
C ARG A 13 10.28 -14.97 -6.12
N LEU A 14 11.08 -14.15 -6.79
CA LEU A 14 10.66 -12.87 -7.34
C LEU A 14 9.69 -13.06 -8.50
N GLY A 15 8.82 -12.08 -8.67
CA GLY A 15 7.96 -11.93 -9.83
C GLY A 15 8.25 -10.64 -10.59
N TYR A 16 7.40 -10.30 -11.57
CA TYR A 16 7.47 -9.04 -12.31
C TYR A 16 6.11 -8.34 -12.33
N THR A 17 6.15 -7.02 -12.41
CA THR A 17 4.97 -6.17 -12.23
C THR A 17 4.07 -6.14 -13.47
N THR A 18 2.81 -5.67 -13.31
CA THR A 18 1.92 -5.39 -14.45
C THR A 18 2.55 -4.36 -15.41
N GLY A 19 3.35 -3.41 -14.89
CA GLY A 19 4.12 -2.47 -15.69
C GLY A 19 5.15 -3.14 -16.58
N SER A 20 5.89 -4.14 -16.07
CA SER A 20 6.84 -4.93 -16.86
C SER A 20 6.14 -5.76 -17.92
N CYS A 21 4.98 -6.37 -17.59
CA CYS A 21 4.18 -7.09 -18.58
C CYS A 21 3.75 -6.17 -19.72
N ALA A 22 3.22 -4.99 -19.39
CA ALA A 22 2.76 -4.01 -20.38
C ALA A 22 3.91 -3.50 -21.28
N ALA A 23 5.06 -3.17 -20.70
CA ALA A 23 6.22 -2.73 -21.44
C ALA A 23 6.78 -3.81 -22.38
N ALA A 24 6.87 -5.06 -21.90
CA ALA A 24 7.34 -6.18 -22.71
C ALA A 24 6.36 -6.53 -23.83
N ALA A 25 5.04 -6.53 -23.56
CA ALA A 25 4.02 -6.74 -24.58
C ALA A 25 4.06 -5.64 -25.65
N ALA A 26 4.19 -4.37 -25.24
CA ALA A 26 4.29 -3.24 -26.16
C ALA A 26 5.56 -3.31 -27.04
N LYS A 27 6.73 -3.62 -26.44
CA LYS A 27 7.98 -3.84 -27.16
C LYS A 27 7.85 -4.94 -28.21
N ALA A 28 7.26 -6.09 -27.83
CA ALA A 28 7.08 -7.21 -28.74
C ALA A 28 6.10 -6.88 -29.88
N ALA A 29 4.97 -6.24 -29.57
CA ALA A 29 4.00 -5.84 -30.57
C ALA A 29 4.55 -4.80 -31.55
N ALA A 30 5.29 -3.78 -31.07
CA ALA A 30 5.96 -2.79 -31.90
C ALA A 30 7.01 -3.45 -32.82
N TRP A 31 7.84 -4.35 -32.27
CA TRP A 31 8.80 -5.11 -33.06
C TRP A 31 8.12 -5.88 -34.21
N MET A 32 7.05 -6.65 -33.91
CA MET A 32 6.34 -7.42 -34.92
C MET A 32 5.65 -6.54 -35.96
N LEU A 33 5.09 -5.40 -35.55
CA LEU A 33 4.44 -4.44 -36.44
C LEU A 33 5.43 -3.82 -37.44
N LEU A 34 6.62 -3.43 -36.96
CA LEU A 34 7.58 -2.71 -37.77
C LEU A 34 8.45 -3.61 -38.65
N THR A 35 8.72 -4.84 -38.17
CA THR A 35 9.54 -5.81 -38.92
C THR A 35 8.74 -6.82 -39.76
N GLY A 36 7.46 -7.01 -39.47
CA GLY A 36 6.63 -8.08 -40.03
C GLY A 36 7.01 -9.49 -39.56
N ARG A 37 7.91 -9.62 -38.59
CA ARG A 37 8.42 -10.91 -38.10
C ARG A 37 7.79 -11.28 -36.77
N ARG A 38 7.28 -12.50 -36.66
CA ARG A 38 6.75 -13.03 -35.40
C ARG A 38 7.85 -13.16 -34.35
N LYS A 39 7.54 -12.81 -33.09
CA LYS A 39 8.46 -12.87 -31.94
C LYS A 39 7.81 -13.55 -30.76
N GLU A 40 8.35 -14.70 -30.34
CA GLU A 40 7.76 -15.55 -29.31
C GLU A 40 8.36 -15.32 -27.92
N THR A 41 9.51 -14.66 -27.86
CA THR A 41 10.16 -14.24 -26.60
C THR A 41 10.64 -12.80 -26.71
N ILE A 42 10.61 -12.05 -25.63
CA ILE A 42 11.07 -10.67 -25.57
C ILE A 42 11.90 -10.43 -24.31
N THR A 43 12.97 -9.68 -24.46
CA THR A 43 13.79 -9.24 -23.32
C THR A 43 13.40 -7.83 -22.88
N LEU A 44 13.32 -7.63 -21.58
CA LEU A 44 13.02 -6.36 -20.93
C LEU A 44 14.02 -6.10 -19.82
N ASP A 45 14.71 -4.96 -19.87
CA ASP A 45 15.49 -4.45 -18.76
C ASP A 45 14.58 -3.65 -17.82
N THR A 46 14.55 -4.04 -16.53
CA THR A 46 13.69 -3.40 -15.53
C THR A 46 14.43 -2.24 -14.86
N PRO A 47 13.71 -1.26 -14.24
CA PRO A 47 14.33 -0.19 -13.47
C PRO A 47 15.20 -0.69 -12.31
N LYS A 48 14.95 -1.91 -11.81
CA LYS A 48 15.78 -2.57 -10.80
C LYS A 48 17.12 -3.09 -11.36
N GLY A 49 17.36 -3.01 -12.67
CA GLY A 49 18.55 -3.55 -13.33
C GLY A 49 18.50 -5.06 -13.58
N ILE A 50 17.33 -5.68 -13.43
CA ILE A 50 17.13 -7.10 -13.71
C ILE A 50 16.61 -7.25 -15.14
N ARG A 51 17.29 -8.08 -15.94
CA ARG A 51 16.84 -8.45 -17.28
C ARG A 51 15.88 -9.63 -17.20
N LEU A 52 14.68 -9.43 -17.74
CA LEU A 52 13.65 -10.45 -17.88
C LEU A 52 13.64 -11.00 -19.32
N GLU A 53 13.49 -12.30 -19.46
CA GLU A 53 13.17 -12.95 -20.73
C GLU A 53 11.77 -13.54 -20.59
N LEU A 54 10.82 -13.02 -21.39
CA LEU A 54 9.39 -13.25 -21.21
C LEU A 54 8.81 -13.88 -22.48
N ALA A 55 7.98 -14.92 -22.30
CA ALA A 55 7.25 -15.55 -23.38
C ALA A 55 6.10 -14.64 -23.85
N VAL A 56 6.02 -14.40 -25.16
CA VAL A 56 4.95 -13.63 -25.79
C VAL A 56 3.79 -14.56 -26.11
N ARG A 57 2.61 -14.21 -25.65
CA ARG A 57 1.37 -14.99 -25.79
C ARG A 57 0.37 -14.27 -26.69
N GLU A 58 -0.65 -15.00 -27.13
CA GLU A 58 -1.84 -14.47 -27.82
C GLU A 58 -1.50 -13.50 -28.98
N ILE A 59 -0.53 -13.87 -29.80
CA ILE A 59 -0.02 -13.02 -30.89
C ILE A 59 -1.04 -12.97 -32.03
N THR A 60 -1.53 -11.77 -32.32
CA THR A 60 -2.39 -11.46 -33.47
C THR A 60 -1.72 -10.37 -34.31
N MET A 61 -1.34 -10.71 -35.55
CA MET A 61 -0.72 -9.77 -36.50
C MET A 61 -1.73 -9.44 -37.60
N ARG A 62 -2.00 -8.14 -37.79
CA ARG A 62 -2.80 -7.59 -38.88
C ARG A 62 -1.94 -6.65 -39.70
N ALA A 63 -2.44 -6.17 -40.84
CA ALA A 63 -1.69 -5.31 -41.74
C ALA A 63 -1.28 -3.96 -41.09
N ASP A 64 -2.13 -3.41 -40.23
CA ASP A 64 -2.01 -2.08 -39.61
C ASP A 64 -1.76 -2.13 -38.11
N SER A 65 -1.88 -3.29 -37.47
CA SER A 65 -1.80 -3.44 -36.02
C SER A 65 -1.30 -4.81 -35.59
N VAL A 66 -0.66 -4.86 -34.45
CA VAL A 66 -0.26 -6.11 -33.79
C VAL A 66 -0.71 -6.07 -32.34
N SER A 67 -1.27 -7.16 -31.87
CA SER A 67 -1.60 -7.37 -30.46
C SER A 67 -0.91 -8.61 -29.94
N CYS A 68 -0.39 -8.57 -28.73
CA CYS A 68 0.14 -9.72 -28.00
C CYS A 68 0.04 -9.50 -26.50
N ALA A 69 0.29 -10.57 -25.74
CA ALA A 69 0.20 -10.52 -24.28
C ALA A 69 1.44 -11.08 -23.59
N ILE A 70 1.65 -10.64 -22.37
CA ILE A 70 2.58 -11.24 -21.40
C ILE A 70 1.76 -11.71 -20.21
N GLU A 71 1.96 -12.96 -19.80
CA GLU A 71 1.35 -13.53 -18.61
C GLU A 71 2.04 -12.99 -17.36
N LYS A 72 1.25 -12.45 -16.42
CA LYS A 72 1.75 -11.90 -15.16
C LYS A 72 2.20 -13.01 -14.22
N ASP A 73 3.46 -13.00 -13.83
CA ASP A 73 4.00 -13.86 -12.78
C ASP A 73 4.41 -13.04 -11.56
N SER A 74 3.73 -13.28 -10.46
CA SER A 74 3.98 -12.57 -9.19
C SER A 74 5.01 -13.28 -8.30
N GLY A 75 5.64 -14.36 -8.79
CA GLY A 75 6.51 -15.17 -7.95
C GLY A 75 5.74 -15.84 -6.82
N ASP A 76 6.27 -15.71 -5.60
CA ASP A 76 5.65 -16.24 -4.39
C ASP A 76 4.80 -15.18 -3.65
N ASP A 77 4.57 -14.01 -4.27
CA ASP A 77 3.66 -13.02 -3.72
C ASP A 77 2.20 -13.42 -3.94
N PRO A 78 1.31 -13.30 -2.93
CA PRO A 78 -0.12 -13.63 -3.05
C PRO A 78 -0.92 -12.55 -3.79
N ASP A 79 -0.44 -12.10 -4.93
CA ASP A 79 -1.05 -11.08 -5.77
C ASP A 79 -2.23 -11.65 -6.57
N VAL A 80 -3.38 -10.96 -6.50
CA VAL A 80 -4.61 -11.36 -7.20
C VAL A 80 -4.49 -11.30 -8.73
N THR A 81 -3.49 -10.59 -9.26
CA THR A 81 -3.22 -10.46 -10.70
C THR A 81 -2.31 -11.55 -11.25
N LYS A 82 -1.88 -12.51 -10.44
CA LYS A 82 -1.05 -13.65 -10.88
C LYS A 82 -1.77 -14.46 -11.96
N GLY A 83 -1.08 -14.74 -13.07
CA GLY A 83 -1.61 -15.49 -14.21
C GLY A 83 -2.43 -14.65 -15.20
N THR A 84 -2.72 -13.38 -14.88
CA THR A 84 -3.47 -12.49 -15.77
C THR A 84 -2.65 -12.15 -17.01
N LEU A 85 -3.29 -12.21 -18.19
CA LEU A 85 -2.69 -11.74 -19.44
C LEU A 85 -2.79 -10.22 -19.56
N ILE A 86 -1.64 -9.57 -19.69
CA ILE A 86 -1.54 -8.13 -19.96
C ILE A 86 -1.21 -7.97 -21.45
N PHE A 87 -2.17 -7.43 -22.18
CA PHE A 87 -2.07 -7.20 -23.62
C PHE A 87 -1.51 -5.83 -23.93
N ALA A 88 -0.78 -5.72 -25.03
CA ALA A 88 -0.52 -4.49 -25.74
C ALA A 88 -0.97 -4.62 -27.19
N SER A 89 -1.77 -3.69 -27.68
CA SER A 89 -2.11 -3.51 -29.07
C SER A 89 -1.39 -2.27 -29.59
N VAL A 90 -0.57 -2.44 -30.64
CA VAL A 90 0.21 -1.36 -31.25
C VAL A 90 -0.23 -1.18 -32.69
N ARG A 91 -0.49 0.08 -33.08
CA ARG A 91 -0.83 0.47 -34.45
C ARG A 91 -0.07 1.71 -34.86
N ARG A 92 0.11 1.89 -36.18
CA ARG A 92 0.68 3.13 -36.71
C ARG A 92 -0.32 4.27 -36.62
N THR A 93 0.19 5.48 -36.37
CA THR A 93 -0.58 6.74 -36.38
C THR A 93 0.18 7.82 -37.11
N ASP A 94 -0.56 8.83 -37.61
CA ASP A 94 0.03 10.00 -38.31
C ASP A 94 0.64 10.99 -37.30
N GLU A 95 0.27 10.93 -36.04
CA GLU A 95 0.83 11.76 -34.97
C GLU A 95 2.18 11.18 -34.51
N PRO A 96 3.31 11.92 -34.66
CA PRO A 96 4.64 11.41 -34.29
C PRO A 96 4.77 11.05 -32.80
N GLY A 97 5.57 10.02 -32.51
CA GLY A 97 5.89 9.60 -31.15
C GLY A 97 5.06 8.42 -30.65
N VAL A 98 5.11 8.16 -29.36
CA VAL A 98 4.45 7.01 -28.70
C VAL A 98 3.29 7.50 -27.83
N HIS A 99 2.07 7.14 -28.22
CA HIS A 99 0.84 7.51 -27.53
C HIS A 99 0.32 6.30 -26.75
N ILE A 100 0.17 6.45 -25.43
CA ILE A 100 -0.15 5.34 -24.52
C ILE A 100 -1.50 5.59 -23.87
N ASP A 101 -2.41 4.63 -24.02
CA ASP A 101 -3.69 4.63 -23.29
C ASP A 101 -4.07 3.23 -22.78
N GLY A 102 -5.09 3.17 -21.93
CA GLY A 102 -5.66 1.91 -21.42
C GLY A 102 -6.94 1.54 -22.18
N GLY A 103 -7.03 0.26 -22.51
CA GLY A 103 -8.21 -0.37 -23.07
C GLY A 103 -9.00 -1.17 -22.05
N GLU A 104 -9.64 -2.24 -22.49
CA GLU A 104 -10.46 -3.13 -21.68
C GLU A 104 -9.73 -3.61 -20.43
N GLY A 105 -10.41 -3.53 -19.27
CA GLY A 105 -9.90 -4.02 -17.99
C GLY A 105 -8.75 -3.23 -17.37
N VAL A 106 -8.29 -2.14 -18.01
CA VAL A 106 -7.41 -1.14 -17.39
C VAL A 106 -8.28 -0.03 -16.83
N GLY A 107 -8.14 0.24 -15.53
CA GLY A 107 -8.98 1.22 -14.84
C GLY A 107 -8.76 2.65 -15.32
N ARG A 108 -9.77 3.51 -15.11
CA ARG A 108 -9.69 4.96 -15.30
C ARG A 108 -9.68 5.67 -13.95
N VAL A 109 -8.85 6.68 -13.84
CA VAL A 109 -8.74 7.52 -12.65
C VAL A 109 -9.94 8.46 -12.57
N THR A 110 -10.67 8.44 -11.45
CA THR A 110 -11.84 9.31 -11.21
C THR A 110 -11.64 10.29 -10.06
N LYS A 111 -10.62 10.13 -9.23
CA LYS A 111 -10.32 10.98 -8.09
C LYS A 111 -8.93 11.62 -8.21
N ARG A 112 -8.77 12.82 -7.64
CA ARG A 112 -7.48 13.51 -7.57
C ARG A 112 -6.53 12.84 -6.58
N GLY A 113 -5.21 13.10 -6.70
CA GLY A 113 -4.18 12.65 -5.77
C GLY A 113 -3.56 11.29 -6.11
N LEU A 114 -3.97 10.67 -7.22
CA LEU A 114 -3.29 9.50 -7.79
C LEU A 114 -2.13 9.93 -8.68
N ASP A 115 -1.35 8.96 -9.15
CA ASP A 115 -0.21 9.18 -10.05
C ASP A 115 -0.65 9.83 -11.37
N GLN A 116 -1.79 9.39 -11.92
CA GLN A 116 -2.33 9.91 -13.16
C GLN A 116 -3.46 10.91 -12.93
N PRO A 117 -3.63 11.91 -13.79
CA PRO A 117 -4.76 12.83 -13.77
C PRO A 117 -6.12 12.13 -13.92
N VAL A 118 -7.17 12.79 -13.42
CA VAL A 118 -8.55 12.33 -13.59
C VAL A 118 -8.88 12.20 -15.09
N GLY A 119 -9.50 11.10 -15.46
CA GLY A 119 -9.86 10.75 -16.84
C GLY A 119 -8.82 9.85 -17.53
N ASN A 120 -7.56 9.87 -17.09
CA ASN A 120 -6.52 9.05 -17.68
C ASN A 120 -6.65 7.56 -17.27
N ALA A 121 -6.11 6.69 -18.12
CA ALA A 121 -5.91 5.30 -17.77
C ALA A 121 -4.97 5.17 -16.56
N ALA A 122 -5.29 4.25 -15.66
CA ALA A 122 -4.50 3.94 -14.46
C ALA A 122 -3.22 3.16 -14.82
N ILE A 123 -2.42 3.73 -15.73
CA ILE A 123 -1.07 3.30 -16.08
C ILE A 123 -0.12 4.31 -15.45
N ASN A 124 0.54 3.92 -14.36
CA ASN A 124 1.39 4.84 -13.59
C ASN A 124 2.60 5.35 -14.39
N SER A 125 3.22 6.41 -13.90
CA SER A 125 4.29 7.14 -14.60
C SER A 125 5.47 6.24 -14.97
N VAL A 126 5.96 5.39 -14.04
CA VAL A 126 7.07 4.46 -14.32
C VAL A 126 6.70 3.42 -15.39
N PRO A 127 5.57 2.68 -15.34
CA PRO A 127 5.10 1.86 -16.45
C PRO A 127 4.96 2.60 -17.78
N ARG A 128 4.42 3.83 -17.78
CA ARG A 128 4.33 4.64 -19.01
C ARG A 128 5.71 4.94 -19.60
N GLN A 129 6.66 5.28 -18.75
CA GLN A 129 8.04 5.50 -19.15
C GLN A 129 8.66 4.22 -19.72
N MET A 130 8.52 3.09 -19.02
CA MET A 130 9.02 1.79 -19.50
C MET A 130 8.42 1.40 -20.87
N ILE A 131 7.11 1.58 -21.05
CA ILE A 131 6.45 1.32 -22.33
C ILE A 131 7.06 2.20 -23.42
N ARG A 132 7.15 3.51 -23.18
CA ARG A 132 7.68 4.50 -24.12
C ARG A 132 9.10 4.17 -24.52
N GLU A 133 10.02 4.03 -23.58
CA GLU A 133 11.43 3.74 -23.82
C GLU A 133 11.64 2.47 -24.63
N ASN A 134 10.91 1.39 -24.32
CA ASN A 134 11.04 0.12 -25.02
C ASN A 134 10.43 0.14 -26.43
N VAL A 135 9.37 0.93 -26.65
CA VAL A 135 8.80 1.12 -27.99
C VAL A 135 9.70 2.02 -28.84
N GLU A 136 10.21 3.11 -28.29
CA GLU A 136 11.17 4.02 -28.94
C GLU A 136 12.49 3.30 -29.30
N GLU A 137 12.97 2.39 -28.44
CA GLU A 137 14.11 1.51 -28.77
C GLU A 137 13.84 0.70 -30.05
N VAL A 138 12.65 0.13 -30.17
CA VAL A 138 12.27 -0.64 -31.37
C VAL A 138 12.14 0.26 -32.60
N MET A 139 11.53 1.45 -32.44
CA MET A 139 11.45 2.44 -33.52
C MET A 139 12.87 2.84 -34.05
N ALA A 140 13.81 3.07 -33.14
CA ALA A 140 15.19 3.37 -33.49
C ALA A 140 15.89 2.21 -34.19
N LEU A 141 15.69 0.96 -33.69
CA LEU A 141 16.28 -0.25 -34.29
C LEU A 141 15.75 -0.55 -35.71
N THR A 142 14.58 -0.01 -36.07
CA THR A 142 13.89 -0.25 -37.34
C THR A 142 13.89 0.99 -38.26
N ASP A 143 14.61 2.04 -37.88
CA ASP A 143 14.65 3.35 -38.59
C ASP A 143 13.23 3.94 -38.83
N PHE A 144 12.28 3.67 -37.92
CA PHE A 144 10.91 4.15 -38.02
C PHE A 144 10.75 5.50 -37.31
N SER A 145 10.39 6.55 -38.06
CA SER A 145 10.23 7.93 -37.58
C SER A 145 8.77 8.40 -37.44
N GLY A 146 7.80 7.52 -37.65
CA GLY A 146 6.36 7.82 -37.52
C GLY A 146 5.84 7.80 -36.08
N GLY A 147 4.55 7.68 -35.94
CA GLY A 147 3.88 7.52 -34.63
C GLY A 147 3.34 6.12 -34.38
N LEU A 148 3.25 5.75 -33.12
CA LEU A 148 2.66 4.49 -32.67
C LEU A 148 1.66 4.75 -31.53
N ASP A 149 0.42 4.29 -31.71
CA ASP A 149 -0.55 4.17 -30.64
C ASP A 149 -0.37 2.83 -29.92
N VAL A 150 -0.27 2.87 -28.60
CA VAL A 150 -0.11 1.71 -27.73
C VAL A 150 -1.28 1.64 -26.76
N VAL A 151 -2.12 0.62 -26.87
CA VAL A 151 -3.25 0.39 -25.98
C VAL A 151 -2.96 -0.83 -25.12
N ILE A 152 -2.94 -0.64 -23.79
CA ILE A 152 -2.72 -1.70 -22.80
C ILE A 152 -4.07 -2.20 -22.32
N SER A 153 -4.29 -3.51 -22.32
CA SER A 153 -5.53 -4.15 -21.88
C SER A 153 -5.27 -5.33 -20.95
N ALA A 154 -6.25 -5.61 -20.10
CA ALA A 154 -6.26 -6.76 -19.21
C ALA A 154 -7.73 -7.28 -19.13
N PRO A 155 -8.19 -8.15 -20.00
CA PRO A 155 -9.61 -8.48 -20.13
C PRO A 155 -10.29 -8.90 -18.82
N GLU A 156 -9.59 -9.60 -17.92
CA GLU A 156 -10.09 -9.98 -16.59
C GLU A 156 -10.01 -8.86 -15.56
N GLY A 157 -9.43 -7.72 -15.93
CA GLY A 157 -9.04 -6.63 -15.02
C GLY A 157 -10.20 -6.02 -14.25
N GLU A 158 -11.39 -5.89 -14.85
CA GLU A 158 -12.57 -5.36 -14.14
C GLU A 158 -13.00 -6.29 -12.98
N THR A 159 -12.97 -7.59 -13.20
CA THR A 159 -13.31 -8.59 -12.17
C THR A 159 -12.25 -8.62 -11.07
N LEU A 160 -10.98 -8.58 -11.46
CA LEU A 160 -9.85 -8.58 -10.52
C LEU A 160 -9.81 -7.31 -9.68
N ALA A 161 -10.12 -6.15 -10.27
CA ALA A 161 -10.10 -4.86 -9.57
C ALA A 161 -11.01 -4.84 -8.34
N LYS A 162 -12.13 -5.59 -8.35
CA LYS A 162 -13.05 -5.72 -7.20
C LYS A 162 -12.37 -6.32 -5.96
N LYS A 163 -11.27 -7.06 -6.15
CA LYS A 163 -10.49 -7.67 -5.07
C LYS A 163 -9.24 -6.84 -4.69
N THR A 164 -9.09 -5.65 -5.25
CA THR A 164 -7.98 -4.72 -5.00
C THR A 164 -8.44 -3.46 -4.29
N PHE A 165 -7.51 -2.55 -4.01
CA PHE A 165 -7.83 -1.22 -3.47
C PHE A 165 -8.35 -0.24 -4.53
N ASN A 166 -8.36 -0.58 -5.82
CA ASN A 166 -8.74 0.32 -6.90
C ASN A 166 -10.12 0.99 -6.71
N PRO A 167 -11.22 0.26 -6.38
CA PRO A 167 -12.52 0.90 -6.19
C PRO A 167 -12.49 1.96 -5.09
N ARG A 168 -11.79 1.70 -3.99
CA ARG A 168 -11.64 2.63 -2.87
C ARG A 168 -10.84 3.87 -3.27
N LEU A 169 -9.81 3.70 -4.09
CA LEU A 169 -8.99 4.78 -4.63
C LEU A 169 -9.68 5.55 -5.77
N GLY A 170 -10.85 5.13 -6.21
CA GLY A 170 -11.55 5.75 -7.34
C GLY A 170 -10.91 5.44 -8.69
N ILE A 171 -10.39 4.25 -8.83
CA ILE A 171 -9.97 3.68 -10.12
C ILE A 171 -11.08 2.73 -10.54
N VAL A 172 -11.75 3.04 -11.65
CA VAL A 172 -12.99 2.38 -12.10
C VAL A 172 -12.76 1.65 -13.41
N GLY A 173 -13.39 0.48 -13.57
CA GLY A 173 -13.41 -0.27 -14.84
C GLY A 173 -12.22 -1.23 -15.04
N GLY A 174 -11.30 -1.34 -14.07
CA GLY A 174 -10.20 -2.27 -14.21
C GLY A 174 -9.08 -2.17 -13.19
N ILE A 175 -8.02 -2.94 -13.43
CA ILE A 175 -6.80 -2.92 -12.62
C ILE A 175 -5.92 -1.73 -12.97
N SER A 176 -4.95 -1.44 -12.10
CA SER A 176 -3.87 -0.50 -12.39
C SER A 176 -2.67 -1.22 -13.02
N ILE A 177 -2.03 -0.58 -13.97
CA ILE A 177 -0.72 -0.96 -14.50
C ILE A 177 0.33 -0.20 -13.69
N LEU A 178 1.01 -0.90 -12.79
CA LEU A 178 1.88 -0.32 -11.78
C LEU A 178 3.19 -1.11 -11.60
N GLY A 179 4.12 -0.53 -10.84
CA GLY A 179 5.40 -1.10 -10.47
C GLY A 179 6.53 -0.11 -10.71
N THR A 180 7.22 0.30 -9.65
CA THR A 180 8.31 1.30 -9.71
C THR A 180 9.65 0.66 -10.08
N THR A 181 9.86 -0.59 -9.69
CA THR A 181 11.10 -1.33 -9.91
C THR A 181 11.02 -2.32 -11.10
N GLY A 182 9.80 -2.59 -11.58
CA GLY A 182 9.53 -3.64 -12.56
C GLY A 182 9.47 -5.05 -11.98
N ILE A 183 9.91 -5.24 -10.73
CA ILE A 183 10.00 -6.55 -10.05
C ILE A 183 9.03 -6.58 -8.87
N VAL A 184 8.39 -7.73 -8.65
CA VAL A 184 7.60 -8.03 -7.46
C VAL A 184 8.48 -8.74 -6.44
N GLU A 185 8.64 -8.13 -5.28
CA GLU A 185 9.25 -8.76 -4.11
C GLU A 185 8.14 -9.28 -3.19
N PRO A 186 8.07 -10.60 -2.95
CA PRO A 186 7.03 -11.16 -2.10
C PRO A 186 7.01 -10.54 -0.69
N MET A 187 5.81 -10.26 -0.19
CA MET A 187 5.55 -9.68 1.14
C MET A 187 6.33 -8.37 1.38
N SER A 188 6.48 -7.52 0.38
CA SER A 188 7.23 -6.26 0.47
C SER A 188 6.60 -5.28 1.46
N GLU A 189 7.32 -4.94 2.53
CA GLU A 189 6.91 -3.88 3.48
C GLU A 189 6.88 -2.51 2.79
N ALA A 190 7.81 -2.25 1.88
CA ALA A 190 7.83 -1.02 1.10
C ALA A 190 6.57 -0.85 0.24
N ALA A 191 6.03 -1.94 -0.32
CA ALA A 191 4.77 -1.90 -1.08
C ALA A 191 3.57 -1.55 -0.18
N LEU A 192 3.54 -2.07 1.05
CA LEU A 192 2.51 -1.72 2.03
C LEU A 192 2.59 -0.24 2.45
N VAL A 193 3.80 0.26 2.70
CA VAL A 193 4.02 1.68 3.04
C VAL A 193 3.65 2.59 1.86
N GLU A 194 3.94 2.18 0.62
CA GLU A 194 3.53 2.95 -0.56
C GLU A 194 2.00 2.97 -0.73
N THR A 195 1.30 1.89 -0.40
CA THR A 195 -0.17 1.88 -0.37
C THR A 195 -0.73 2.92 0.62
N ILE A 196 -0.14 2.99 1.83
CA ILE A 196 -0.49 4.03 2.82
C ILE A 196 -0.24 5.43 2.26
N ARG A 197 0.91 5.64 1.60
CA ARG A 197 1.26 6.92 0.97
C ARG A 197 0.26 7.35 -0.09
N VAL A 198 -0.15 6.43 -0.96
CA VAL A 198 -1.14 6.70 -2.03
C VAL A 198 -2.48 7.10 -1.42
N GLU A 199 -2.94 6.38 -0.39
CA GLU A 199 -4.20 6.68 0.30
C GLU A 199 -4.18 8.05 0.99
N LEU A 200 -3.12 8.37 1.71
CA LEU A 200 -2.94 9.67 2.37
C LEU A 200 -2.81 10.82 1.35
N ARG A 201 -2.05 10.63 0.28
CA ARG A 201 -1.92 11.63 -0.80
C ARG A 201 -3.27 11.96 -1.43
N GLN A 202 -4.08 10.93 -1.68
CA GLN A 202 -5.42 11.12 -2.23
C GLN A 202 -6.31 11.93 -1.28
N ARG A 203 -6.31 11.62 0.02
CA ARG A 203 -7.07 12.39 1.02
C ARG A 203 -6.62 13.85 1.06
N ARG A 204 -5.32 14.08 1.05
CA ARG A 204 -4.77 15.45 1.03
C ARG A 204 -5.16 16.21 -0.23
N ALA A 205 -5.17 15.55 -1.40
CA ALA A 205 -5.62 16.14 -2.67
C ALA A 205 -7.13 16.42 -2.71
N MET A 206 -7.92 15.76 -1.86
CA MET A 206 -9.35 16.05 -1.65
C MET A 206 -9.59 17.16 -0.61
N GLY A 207 -8.54 17.80 -0.11
CA GLY A 207 -8.63 18.90 0.84
C GLY A 207 -8.61 18.50 2.32
N LYS A 208 -8.46 17.19 2.64
CA LYS A 208 -8.41 16.75 4.03
C LYS A 208 -7.15 17.24 4.71
N GLU A 209 -7.27 17.88 5.86
CA GLU A 209 -6.15 18.39 6.65
C GLU A 209 -5.81 17.51 7.85
N TYR A 210 -6.74 16.61 8.24
CA TYR A 210 -6.58 15.70 9.37
C TYR A 210 -6.71 14.26 8.92
N ALA A 211 -5.84 13.37 9.44
CA ALA A 211 -5.82 11.96 9.10
C ALA A 211 -6.35 11.09 10.25
N LEU A 212 -7.21 10.11 9.94
CA LEU A 212 -7.59 9.05 10.86
C LEU A 212 -6.78 7.79 10.50
N LEU A 213 -5.91 7.34 11.40
CA LEU A 213 -5.00 6.22 11.19
C LEU A 213 -5.38 5.04 12.06
N THR A 214 -5.45 3.82 11.49
CA THR A 214 -5.76 2.62 12.25
C THR A 214 -4.76 1.50 12.00
N PRO A 215 -4.08 1.00 13.04
CA PRO A 215 -3.24 -0.18 12.94
C PRO A 215 -4.09 -1.47 12.96
N GLY A 216 -4.18 -2.15 11.81
CA GLY A 216 -4.89 -3.42 11.67
C GLY A 216 -6.42 -3.31 11.58
N ASN A 217 -7.07 -4.48 11.41
CA ASN A 217 -8.51 -4.55 11.12
C ASN A 217 -9.39 -4.20 12.32
N TYR A 218 -8.94 -4.49 13.54
CA TYR A 218 -9.72 -4.23 14.77
C TYR A 218 -10.03 -2.74 14.98
N GLY A 219 -9.13 -1.85 14.55
CA GLY A 219 -9.36 -0.42 14.62
C GLY A 219 -10.53 0.03 13.76
N SER A 220 -10.63 -0.50 12.55
CA SER A 220 -11.73 -0.21 11.63
C SER A 220 -13.09 -0.67 12.19
N ASP A 221 -13.15 -1.89 12.78
CA ASP A 221 -14.38 -2.40 13.39
C ASP A 221 -14.81 -1.56 14.59
N PHE A 222 -13.86 -1.17 15.44
CA PHE A 222 -14.12 -0.31 16.59
C PHE A 222 -14.65 1.07 16.18
N ILE A 223 -14.03 1.70 15.20
CA ILE A 223 -14.44 3.01 14.67
C ILE A 223 -15.88 2.96 14.16
N ARG A 224 -16.24 1.93 13.38
CA ARG A 224 -17.58 1.74 12.85
C ARG A 224 -18.63 1.60 13.94
N GLN A 225 -18.32 0.79 14.98
CA GLN A 225 -19.29 0.41 16.02
C GLN A 225 -19.43 1.46 17.11
N ASN A 226 -18.36 2.19 17.43
CA ASN A 226 -18.29 3.02 18.64
C ASN A 226 -18.12 4.51 18.36
N LEU A 227 -17.56 4.91 17.20
CA LEU A 227 -17.28 6.30 16.90
C LEU A 227 -18.22 6.88 15.84
N ASN A 228 -19.09 6.07 15.25
CA ASN A 228 -20.03 6.47 14.19
C ASN A 228 -19.35 7.20 13.02
N VAL A 229 -18.14 6.79 12.67
CA VAL A 229 -17.34 7.34 11.58
C VAL A 229 -17.35 6.37 10.39
N ASP A 230 -17.49 6.90 9.18
CA ASP A 230 -17.37 6.09 7.97
C ASP A 230 -15.99 5.46 7.88
N LEU A 231 -15.95 4.14 7.70
CA LEU A 231 -14.71 3.37 7.53
C LEU A 231 -13.84 3.88 6.38
N ASN A 232 -14.46 4.45 5.36
CA ASN A 232 -13.75 5.06 4.25
C ASN A 232 -12.93 6.29 4.68
N THR A 233 -13.18 6.85 5.87
CA THR A 233 -12.42 7.97 6.43
C THR A 233 -11.08 7.51 7.04
N ALA A 234 -10.98 6.27 7.52
CA ALA A 234 -9.77 5.75 8.16
C ALA A 234 -8.77 5.17 7.16
N VAL A 235 -7.49 5.46 7.35
CA VAL A 235 -6.37 4.84 6.62
C VAL A 235 -5.82 3.68 7.43
N GLN A 236 -5.79 2.49 6.82
CA GLN A 236 -5.21 1.32 7.46
C GLN A 236 -3.69 1.36 7.33
N VAL A 237 -3.00 1.50 8.46
CA VAL A 237 -1.53 1.63 8.49
C VAL A 237 -0.81 0.36 8.91
N SER A 238 -1.51 -0.76 9.08
CA SER A 238 -0.96 -2.05 9.48
C SER A 238 -0.08 -1.93 10.75
N ASN A 239 1.22 -2.15 10.61
CA ASN A 239 2.21 -2.01 11.68
C ASN A 239 3.09 -0.75 11.52
N PHE A 240 2.91 0.01 10.44
CA PHE A 240 3.80 1.09 9.99
C PHE A 240 3.36 2.46 10.53
N LEU A 241 3.24 2.59 11.87
CA LEU A 241 2.77 3.83 12.51
C LEU A 241 3.73 5.00 12.28
N GLY A 242 5.03 4.74 12.42
CA GLY A 242 6.06 5.77 12.19
C GLY A 242 6.08 6.26 10.75
N ASP A 243 6.07 5.31 9.78
CA ASP A 243 6.03 5.66 8.36
C ASP A 243 4.76 6.45 8.01
N ALA A 244 3.61 6.07 8.58
CA ALA A 244 2.36 6.79 8.35
C ALA A 244 2.40 8.23 8.89
N LEU A 245 2.98 8.46 10.07
CA LEU A 245 3.16 9.80 10.62
C LEU A 245 4.13 10.63 9.77
N ASP A 246 5.25 10.05 9.33
CA ASP A 246 6.21 10.71 8.44
C ASP A 246 5.56 11.10 7.10
N ILE A 247 4.73 10.21 6.54
CA ILE A 247 3.99 10.49 5.31
C ILE A 247 2.96 11.61 5.52
N CYS A 248 2.20 11.59 6.62
CA CYS A 248 1.26 12.66 6.95
C CYS A 248 1.96 14.02 7.03
N ARG A 249 3.09 14.08 7.74
CA ARG A 249 3.91 15.29 7.86
C ARG A 249 4.42 15.75 6.49
N ALA A 250 5.01 14.87 5.70
CA ALA A 250 5.55 15.19 4.37
C ALA A 250 4.47 15.69 3.39
N LEU A 251 3.21 15.22 3.54
CA LEU A 251 2.06 15.66 2.76
C LEU A 251 1.40 16.94 3.30
N GLY A 252 1.85 17.47 4.43
CA GLY A 252 1.35 18.69 5.04
C GLY A 252 -0.02 18.52 5.72
N PHE A 253 -0.29 17.37 6.34
CA PHE A 253 -1.42 17.24 7.27
C PHE A 253 -1.16 18.08 8.52
N ARG A 254 -2.22 18.69 9.05
CA ARG A 254 -2.17 19.49 10.28
C ARG A 254 -2.22 18.61 11.53
N GLY A 255 -2.85 17.44 11.42
CA GLY A 255 -2.91 16.50 12.52
C GLY A 255 -3.33 15.10 12.11
N ALA A 256 -3.10 14.14 13.02
CA ALA A 256 -3.49 12.75 12.88
C ALA A 256 -4.06 12.20 14.19
N LEU A 257 -5.16 11.43 14.09
CA LEU A 257 -5.71 10.65 15.19
C LEU A 257 -5.42 9.17 14.95
N LEU A 258 -4.71 8.54 15.88
CA LEU A 258 -4.48 7.11 15.89
C LEU A 258 -5.56 6.42 16.73
N VAL A 259 -6.28 5.47 16.13
CA VAL A 259 -7.28 4.64 16.82
C VAL A 259 -6.91 3.18 16.67
N GLY A 260 -6.58 2.50 17.76
CA GLY A 260 -6.12 1.13 17.68
C GLY A 260 -6.26 0.30 18.94
N HIS A 261 -6.16 -1.02 18.75
CA HIS A 261 -6.22 -1.99 19.86
C HIS A 261 -4.98 -1.88 20.75
N VAL A 262 -5.17 -2.05 22.05
CA VAL A 262 -4.11 -2.01 23.08
C VAL A 262 -2.91 -2.87 22.72
N GLY A 263 -3.12 -4.08 22.19
CA GLY A 263 -2.06 -5.01 21.80
C GLY A 263 -1.06 -4.45 20.75
N LYS A 264 -1.42 -3.39 20.03
CA LYS A 264 -0.52 -2.68 19.14
C LYS A 264 -0.05 -1.34 19.72
N LEU A 265 -0.99 -0.54 20.22
CA LEU A 265 -0.67 0.84 20.64
C LEU A 265 0.14 0.91 21.94
N VAL A 266 0.04 -0.09 22.83
CA VAL A 266 0.91 -0.15 24.00
C VAL A 266 2.40 -0.13 23.65
N LYS A 267 2.79 -0.72 22.53
CA LYS A 267 4.18 -0.73 22.04
C LYS A 267 4.73 0.66 21.77
N THR A 268 3.86 1.60 21.40
CA THR A 268 4.28 2.99 21.17
C THR A 268 4.69 3.71 22.46
N ALA A 269 4.20 3.26 23.63
CA ALA A 269 4.68 3.76 24.92
C ALA A 269 6.13 3.34 25.21
N GLY A 270 6.64 2.31 24.56
CA GLY A 270 8.06 1.95 24.52
C GLY A 270 8.84 2.57 23.36
N GLY A 271 8.22 3.48 22.59
CA GLY A 271 8.86 4.14 21.44
C GLY A 271 8.88 3.30 20.15
N MET A 272 8.18 2.17 20.11
CA MET A 272 8.15 1.29 18.94
C MET A 272 7.20 1.84 17.87
N MET A 273 7.74 2.28 16.74
CA MET A 273 7.00 2.88 15.63
C MET A 273 6.58 1.88 14.55
N ASN A 274 7.16 0.68 14.55
CA ASN A 274 6.66 -0.49 13.84
C ASN A 274 6.19 -1.52 14.87
N THR A 275 4.90 -1.82 14.88
CA THR A 275 4.28 -2.67 15.92
C THR A 275 4.32 -4.17 15.60
N HIS A 276 4.99 -4.59 14.53
CA HIS A 276 5.15 -6.00 14.19
C HIS A 276 6.06 -6.69 15.23
N SER A 277 5.66 -7.90 15.66
CA SER A 277 6.37 -8.66 16.72
C SER A 277 7.82 -9.03 16.36
N LYS A 278 8.17 -9.11 15.07
CA LYS A 278 9.57 -9.35 14.64
C LYS A 278 10.55 -8.25 15.07
N TYR A 279 10.06 -7.03 15.31
CA TYR A 279 10.89 -5.91 15.78
C TYR A 279 10.95 -5.80 17.30
N GLY A 280 10.11 -6.55 18.00
CA GLY A 280 10.05 -6.64 19.44
C GLY A 280 8.60 -6.79 19.91
N ASP A 281 8.44 -7.39 21.11
CA ASP A 281 7.12 -7.51 21.75
C ASP A 281 7.22 -6.87 23.09
N CYS A 282 7.70 -6.29 23.76
CA CYS A 282 7.77 -5.69 25.08
C CYS A 282 6.41 -5.20 25.64
N ARG A 283 5.28 -5.81 25.25
CA ARG A 283 3.95 -5.34 25.68
C ARG A 283 3.77 -5.48 27.19
N MET A 284 4.15 -6.62 27.74
CA MET A 284 3.98 -6.91 29.16
C MET A 284 4.96 -6.11 30.00
N GLU A 285 6.19 -5.96 29.57
CA GLU A 285 7.21 -5.12 30.23
C GLU A 285 6.78 -3.65 30.28
N ILE A 286 6.18 -3.12 29.19
CA ILE A 286 5.65 -1.76 29.16
C ILE A 286 4.48 -1.62 30.14
N LEU A 287 3.51 -2.56 30.12
CA LEU A 287 2.38 -2.54 31.03
C LEU A 287 2.84 -2.67 32.47
N ALA A 288 3.73 -3.61 32.78
CA ALA A 288 4.27 -3.84 34.12
C ALA A 288 5.02 -2.59 34.67
N ALA A 289 5.84 -1.95 33.85
CA ALA A 289 6.56 -0.72 34.25
C ALA A 289 5.60 0.42 34.61
N HIS A 290 4.56 0.63 33.80
CA HIS A 290 3.56 1.67 34.06
C HIS A 290 2.61 1.31 35.19
N ALA A 291 2.30 0.01 35.37
CA ALA A 291 1.54 -0.51 36.50
C ALA A 291 2.30 -0.30 37.83
N ALA A 292 3.60 -0.65 37.87
CA ALA A 292 4.45 -0.40 39.03
C ALA A 292 4.50 1.09 39.40
N ALA A 293 4.66 1.98 38.40
CA ALA A 293 4.62 3.41 38.60
C ALA A 293 3.24 3.95 39.02
N ALA A 294 2.16 3.19 38.80
CA ALA A 294 0.80 3.46 39.27
C ALA A 294 0.53 2.87 40.67
N GLY A 295 1.50 2.21 41.30
CA GLY A 295 1.41 1.64 42.64
C GLY A 295 0.82 0.25 42.69
N VAL A 296 0.90 -0.54 41.61
CA VAL A 296 0.58 -1.97 41.65
C VAL A 296 1.70 -2.70 42.37
N ASP A 297 1.31 -3.65 43.24
CA ASP A 297 2.26 -4.41 44.02
C ASP A 297 3.06 -5.43 43.21
N ALA A 298 4.16 -5.94 43.78
CA ALA A 298 5.08 -6.79 43.10
C ALA A 298 4.51 -8.17 42.68
N GLU A 299 3.44 -8.65 43.32
CA GLU A 299 2.81 -9.92 42.97
C GLU A 299 2.02 -9.78 41.68
N HIS A 300 1.15 -8.79 41.56
CA HIS A 300 0.40 -8.51 40.34
C HIS A 300 1.30 -8.07 39.21
N ILE A 301 2.45 -7.41 39.48
CA ILE A 301 3.43 -7.08 38.43
C ILE A 301 4.02 -8.35 37.82
N ARG A 302 4.32 -9.39 38.62
CA ARG A 302 4.81 -10.66 38.06
C ARG A 302 3.73 -11.35 37.25
N GLU A 303 2.48 -11.34 37.69
CA GLU A 303 1.35 -11.89 36.94
C GLU A 303 1.19 -11.15 35.57
N ILE A 304 1.31 -9.82 35.55
CA ILE A 304 1.26 -9.04 34.30
C ILE A 304 2.37 -9.46 33.36
N LEU A 305 3.60 -9.66 33.85
CA LEU A 305 4.75 -10.08 33.04
C LEU A 305 4.54 -11.46 32.41
N ASP A 306 3.80 -12.34 33.07
CA ASP A 306 3.50 -13.70 32.59
C ASP A 306 2.29 -13.77 31.65
N CYS A 307 1.57 -12.65 31.41
CA CYS A 307 0.42 -12.60 30.51
C CYS A 307 0.81 -12.81 29.05
N ALA A 308 0.01 -13.57 28.31
CA ALA A 308 0.14 -13.73 26.86
C ALA A 308 -0.51 -12.58 26.07
N ALA A 309 -1.60 -12.02 26.58
CA ALA A 309 -2.37 -10.97 25.93
C ALA A 309 -2.53 -9.72 26.82
N CYS A 310 -2.63 -8.55 26.17
CA CYS A 310 -2.83 -7.29 26.88
C CYS A 310 -4.18 -7.27 27.65
N ASP A 311 -5.20 -7.96 27.16
CA ASP A 311 -6.50 -8.01 27.82
C ASP A 311 -6.41 -8.74 29.17
N ASP A 312 -5.56 -9.77 29.30
CA ASP A 312 -5.29 -10.43 30.58
C ASP A 312 -4.60 -9.47 31.57
N ALA A 313 -3.62 -8.73 31.11
CA ALA A 313 -2.97 -7.71 31.93
C ALA A 313 -3.93 -6.58 32.36
N VAL A 314 -4.84 -6.15 31.49
CA VAL A 314 -5.89 -5.18 31.80
C VAL A 314 -6.86 -5.74 32.86
N ARG A 315 -7.19 -7.04 32.79
CA ARG A 315 -8.00 -7.70 33.81
C ARG A 315 -7.34 -7.63 35.20
N ILE A 316 -6.05 -7.97 35.30
CA ILE A 316 -5.29 -7.89 36.55
C ILE A 316 -5.28 -6.46 37.10
N LEU A 317 -5.02 -5.46 36.21
CA LEU A 317 -5.05 -4.06 36.61
C LEU A 317 -6.40 -3.60 37.16
N ARG A 318 -7.51 -4.11 36.63
CA ARG A 318 -8.87 -3.85 37.12
C ARG A 318 -9.14 -4.51 38.46
N GLU A 319 -8.74 -5.79 38.62
CA GLU A 319 -8.89 -6.54 39.87
C GLU A 319 -8.17 -5.84 41.03
N CYS A 320 -7.02 -5.24 40.79
CA CYS A 320 -6.32 -4.47 41.83
C CYS A 320 -6.72 -2.97 41.87
N GLY A 321 -7.70 -2.53 41.06
CA GLY A 321 -8.20 -1.14 41.05
C GLY A 321 -7.18 -0.11 40.57
N ARG A 322 -6.26 -0.50 39.69
CA ARG A 322 -5.17 0.35 39.18
C ARG A 322 -5.17 0.53 37.66
N ASP A 323 -6.19 0.05 36.98
CA ASP A 323 -6.30 0.14 35.51
C ASP A 323 -6.28 1.60 35.02
N ALA A 324 -7.12 2.47 35.58
CA ALA A 324 -7.19 3.86 35.12
C ALA A 324 -5.83 4.61 35.25
N PRO A 325 -5.13 4.64 36.41
CA PRO A 325 -3.86 5.33 36.51
C PRO A 325 -2.73 4.67 35.68
N ALA A 326 -2.70 3.35 35.56
CA ALA A 326 -1.69 2.65 34.77
C ALA A 326 -1.87 2.92 33.26
N LEU A 327 -3.10 2.80 32.75
CA LEU A 327 -3.41 3.01 31.33
C LEU A 327 -3.31 4.49 30.93
N ALA A 328 -3.62 5.42 31.84
CA ALA A 328 -3.37 6.85 31.60
C ALA A 328 -1.88 7.12 31.36
N ARG A 329 -0.99 6.55 32.19
CA ARG A 329 0.47 6.66 32.01
C ARG A 329 0.95 6.03 30.69
N VAL A 330 0.41 4.87 30.31
CA VAL A 330 0.69 4.24 29.02
C VAL A 330 0.28 5.17 27.88
N THR A 331 -0.91 5.74 27.95
CA THR A 331 -1.45 6.66 26.94
C THR A 331 -0.59 7.92 26.81
N GLU A 332 -0.25 8.55 27.94
CA GLU A 332 0.62 9.73 27.97
C GLU A 332 2.01 9.43 27.35
N ARG A 333 2.60 8.30 27.71
CA ARG A 333 3.92 7.93 27.22
C ARG A 333 3.89 7.56 25.73
N ALA A 334 2.84 6.88 25.27
CA ALA A 334 2.60 6.61 23.85
C ALA A 334 2.47 7.91 23.06
N LEU A 335 1.65 8.85 23.56
CA LEU A 335 1.47 10.16 22.93
C LEU A 335 2.78 10.95 22.86
N PHE A 336 3.59 10.91 23.91
CA PHE A 336 4.93 11.54 23.92
C PHE A 336 5.79 11.07 22.75
N HIS A 337 5.91 9.75 22.54
CA HIS A 337 6.73 9.20 21.46
C HIS A 337 6.13 9.46 20.07
N LEU A 338 4.82 9.37 19.94
CA LEU A 338 4.12 9.65 18.68
C LEU A 338 4.25 11.13 18.29
N SER A 339 4.08 12.05 19.25
CA SER A 339 4.26 13.50 19.03
C SER A 339 5.72 13.85 18.68
N HIS A 340 6.68 13.21 19.34
CA HIS A 340 8.09 13.37 18.99
C HIS A 340 8.39 12.95 17.55
N ARG A 341 7.81 11.82 17.11
CA ARG A 341 7.95 11.35 15.71
C ARG A 341 7.26 12.27 14.71
N ALA A 342 6.11 12.81 15.10
CA ALA A 342 5.32 13.71 14.25
C ALA A 342 5.91 15.11 14.06
N ASP A 343 6.88 15.50 14.88
CA ASP A 343 7.73 16.69 14.74
C ASP A 343 6.90 17.96 14.39
N GLY A 344 6.05 18.38 15.31
CA GLY A 344 5.21 19.58 15.20
C GLY A 344 3.81 19.38 14.59
N MET A 345 3.51 18.24 13.96
CA MET A 345 2.15 17.89 13.57
C MET A 345 1.33 17.48 14.81
N GLU A 346 0.07 17.94 14.91
CA GLU A 346 -0.82 17.55 16.01
C GLU A 346 -1.11 16.05 15.98
N VAL A 347 -0.92 15.33 17.09
CA VAL A 347 -1.22 13.89 17.20
C VAL A 347 -2.17 13.63 18.35
N GLY A 348 -3.18 12.81 18.09
CA GLY A 348 -4.07 12.26 19.11
C GLY A 348 -4.04 10.74 19.10
N LEU A 349 -4.40 10.16 20.23
CA LEU A 349 -4.41 8.72 20.46
C LEU A 349 -5.71 8.29 21.11
N LEU A 350 -6.32 7.21 20.59
CA LEU A 350 -7.40 6.46 21.23
C LEU A 350 -7.03 4.98 21.21
N MET A 351 -6.83 4.42 22.41
CA MET A 351 -6.48 3.02 22.62
C MET A 351 -7.68 2.28 23.19
N PHE A 352 -8.00 1.10 22.65
CA PHE A 352 -9.15 0.32 23.07
C PHE A 352 -8.82 -1.18 23.18
N SER A 353 -9.68 -1.89 23.89
CA SER A 353 -9.80 -3.36 23.87
C SER A 353 -11.18 -3.74 23.34
N LYS A 354 -11.30 -4.93 22.77
CA LYS A 354 -12.60 -5.48 22.37
C LYS A 354 -13.47 -5.82 23.59
N GLU A 355 -12.84 -6.27 24.67
CA GLU A 355 -13.51 -6.71 25.88
C GLU A 355 -13.87 -5.54 26.80
N TYR A 356 -12.96 -4.58 26.92
CA TYR A 356 -13.06 -3.52 27.92
C TYR A 356 -13.40 -2.13 27.35
N GLY A 357 -13.60 -2.02 26.04
CA GLY A 357 -13.90 -0.74 25.39
C GLY A 357 -12.70 0.20 25.36
N VAL A 358 -12.93 1.49 25.52
CA VAL A 358 -11.86 2.51 25.54
C VAL A 358 -11.02 2.34 26.80
N LEU A 359 -9.72 2.17 26.62
CA LEU A 359 -8.72 2.00 27.68
C LEU A 359 -7.92 3.26 27.96
N GLY A 360 -7.78 4.12 26.97
CA GLY A 360 -7.08 5.39 27.11
C GLY A 360 -7.25 6.25 25.87
N GLN A 361 -7.31 7.55 26.10
CA GLN A 361 -7.34 8.53 25.02
C GLN A 361 -6.57 9.79 25.41
N SER A 362 -5.96 10.44 24.44
CA SER A 362 -5.33 11.76 24.65
C SER A 362 -6.41 12.84 24.79
N GLU A 363 -6.08 13.91 25.52
CA GLU A 363 -7.00 15.02 25.77
C GLU A 363 -7.54 15.64 24.47
N ASN A 364 -6.70 15.73 23.44
CA ASN A 364 -7.07 16.31 22.14
C ASN A 364 -7.78 15.34 21.19
N ALA A 365 -7.89 14.04 21.53
CA ALA A 365 -8.49 13.04 20.63
C ALA A 365 -9.94 13.35 20.24
N PRO A 366 -10.84 13.79 21.14
CA PRO A 366 -12.20 14.16 20.75
C PRO A 366 -12.25 15.37 19.80
N ALA A 367 -11.40 16.35 19.99
CA ALA A 367 -11.33 17.54 19.14
C ALA A 367 -10.80 17.17 17.74
N LEU A 368 -9.78 16.31 17.65
CA LEU A 368 -9.27 15.80 16.37
C LEU A 368 -10.32 14.96 15.63
N LEU A 369 -11.02 14.07 16.36
CA LEU A 369 -12.09 13.28 15.78
C LEU A 369 -13.18 14.17 15.17
N LYS A 370 -13.59 15.22 15.89
CA LYS A 370 -14.56 16.20 15.39
C LYS A 370 -14.08 16.88 14.12
N LYS A 371 -12.83 17.37 14.08
CA LYS A 371 -12.23 17.99 12.89
C LYS A 371 -12.24 17.04 11.70
N ILE A 372 -11.89 15.75 11.91
CA ILE A 372 -11.89 14.72 10.87
C ILE A 372 -13.31 14.47 10.31
N MET A 373 -14.33 14.53 11.17
CA MET A 373 -15.72 14.30 10.77
C MET A 373 -16.35 15.50 10.05
N GLU A 374 -15.91 16.72 10.36
CA GLU A 374 -16.40 17.96 9.76
C GLU A 374 -15.82 18.23 8.36
N GLU A 375 -14.73 17.58 7.99
CA GLU A 375 -14.13 17.59 6.66
C GLU A 375 -14.86 16.66 5.67
#